data_2d83bc8fdd93680f2381d3ff05a1448f
#
_entry.id   2d83bc8fdd93680f2381d3ff05a1448f
#
_cell.length_a   1.000
_cell.length_b   1.000
_cell.length_c   1.000
_cell.angle_alpha   90.00
_cell.angle_beta   90.00
_cell.angle_gamma   90.00
#
_symmetry.space_group_name_H-M   'P 1'
#
loop_
_entity.id
_entity.type
_entity.pdbx_description
1 polymer ?
#
loop_
_entity_poly.entity_id
_entity_poly.type
_entity_poly.pdbx_seq_one_letter_code
_entity_poly.pdbx_strand_id
1 'polypeptide(L)'
;MRDKNNGNPWALLPIGVFLAIFLGAGILSGDFYTMPAIVGFLIALAVAFCQNRKVIFQKKLAIISKGIGEENIVTMCLIFLAAGAFSGTISAAGGVESTVNLGLSIMPPSIAVTGLFIIGCFISVSMGTSVGTITAMAPIGIGIAQETGLGTAICLGAVVCGAMFGDNLSMISDTTIAAVRTQGCEMKDKFKENFIIVLPAAIITALIFFFVARAETASLVLDKSAYEYEIVRVIPYLVVLVGALAGINVFLILIAGTVLSAVVGVATGAFAFGELFQKMGEGVTSMYDITVISIIVAAIVALVREYGGIQYILNVIKKRINGAKGGEFGISLLVFLVDCCTANNTVAIVMAGPIAKEISDEFHISPRRSASLLDIFASVGQGVIPYGAQLLTAAGMAAISPVEIMPY
;
A
#
# COMPACT_ATOMS: atom_id res chain seq x y z
N MET A 1 29.86 16.75 -17.64
CA MET A 1 29.24 15.70 -16.85
C MET A 1 29.43 16.10 -15.40
N ARG A 2 28.37 16.47 -14.66
CA ARG A 2 28.48 16.60 -13.19
C ARG A 2 28.77 15.21 -12.64
N ASP A 3 29.71 15.15 -11.72
CA ASP A 3 30.13 13.90 -11.06
C ASP A 3 28.90 13.10 -10.64
N LYS A 4 28.75 11.90 -11.18
CA LYS A 4 27.64 10.98 -10.81
C LYS A 4 27.64 10.70 -9.29
N ASN A 5 28.75 10.91 -8.61
CA ASN A 5 28.92 10.69 -7.18
C ASN A 5 28.29 11.76 -6.28
N ASN A 6 28.07 12.99 -6.77
CA ASN A 6 27.54 14.07 -5.92
C ASN A 6 26.01 14.20 -5.91
N GLY A 7 25.33 13.50 -6.79
CA GLY A 7 23.89 13.62 -6.96
C GLY A 7 23.45 14.98 -7.54
N ASN A 8 22.13 15.09 -7.84
CA ASN A 8 21.57 16.30 -8.43
C ASN A 8 20.20 16.63 -7.78
N PRO A 9 20.07 17.69 -6.97
CA PRO A 9 18.82 18.05 -6.33
C PRO A 9 17.71 18.40 -7.34
N TRP A 10 18.06 18.97 -8.47
CA TRP A 10 17.08 19.33 -9.50
C TRP A 10 16.39 18.12 -10.13
N ALA A 11 16.99 16.93 -10.04
CA ALA A 11 16.34 15.70 -10.51
C ALA A 11 15.10 15.34 -9.68
N LEU A 12 14.94 15.87 -8.46
CA LEU A 12 13.76 15.67 -7.60
C LEU A 12 12.60 16.63 -7.95
N LEU A 13 12.84 17.61 -8.84
CA LEU A 13 11.83 18.61 -9.21
C LEU A 13 10.48 18.01 -9.67
N PRO A 14 10.41 16.90 -10.45
CA PRO A 14 9.15 16.31 -10.86
C PRO A 14 8.27 15.91 -9.66
N ILE A 15 8.86 15.32 -8.62
CA ILE A 15 8.16 14.93 -7.40
C ILE A 15 7.70 16.19 -6.65
N GLY A 16 8.56 17.17 -6.51
CA GLY A 16 8.22 18.45 -5.89
C GLY A 16 7.08 19.18 -6.60
N VAL A 17 7.06 19.15 -7.93
CA VAL A 17 5.98 19.76 -8.75
C VAL A 17 4.67 19.00 -8.54
N PHE A 18 4.70 17.65 -8.55
CA PHE A 18 3.51 16.86 -8.23
C PHE A 18 2.92 17.25 -6.88
N LEU A 19 3.74 17.21 -5.82
CA LEU A 19 3.28 17.53 -4.46
C LEU A 19 2.74 18.96 -4.36
N ALA A 20 3.44 19.94 -4.95
CA ALA A 20 3.02 21.34 -4.93
C ALA A 20 1.67 21.55 -5.64
N ILE A 21 1.46 20.91 -6.78
CA ILE A 21 0.22 21.05 -7.55
C ILE A 21 -0.92 20.25 -6.87
N PHE A 22 -0.68 19.01 -6.50
CA PHE A 22 -1.71 18.12 -5.92
C PHE A 22 -2.19 18.64 -4.55
N LEU A 23 -1.27 18.89 -3.63
CA LEU A 23 -1.61 19.43 -2.32
C LEU A 23 -2.07 20.88 -2.40
N GLY A 24 -1.44 21.69 -3.27
CA GLY A 24 -1.83 23.09 -3.49
C GLY A 24 -3.25 23.20 -4.05
N ALA A 25 -3.62 22.40 -5.04
CA ALA A 25 -4.98 22.36 -5.57
C ALA A 25 -5.99 21.95 -4.48
N GLY A 26 -5.72 20.87 -3.73
CA GLY A 26 -6.59 20.39 -2.67
C GLY A 26 -6.79 21.42 -1.54
N ILE A 27 -5.72 22.07 -1.10
CA ILE A 27 -5.80 23.10 -0.04
C ILE A 27 -6.54 24.35 -0.52
N LEU A 28 -6.26 24.83 -1.74
CA LEU A 28 -6.86 26.05 -2.27
C LEU A 28 -8.35 25.89 -2.60
N SER A 29 -8.76 24.70 -3.07
CA SER A 29 -10.17 24.41 -3.39
C SER A 29 -10.97 23.92 -2.18
N GLY A 30 -10.29 23.48 -1.12
CA GLY A 30 -10.92 22.76 0.00
C GLY A 30 -11.41 21.34 -0.38
N ASP A 31 -11.05 20.87 -1.57
CA ASP A 31 -11.46 19.58 -2.10
C ASP A 31 -10.32 18.91 -2.88
N PHE A 32 -9.85 17.76 -2.40
CA PHE A 32 -8.78 16.98 -3.03
C PHE A 32 -9.21 16.22 -4.29
N TYR A 33 -10.51 16.21 -4.61
CA TYR A 33 -11.02 15.69 -5.90
C TYR A 33 -10.93 16.69 -7.05
N THR A 34 -10.70 17.97 -6.75
CA THR A 34 -10.60 19.02 -7.78
C THR A 34 -9.54 18.72 -8.83
N MET A 35 -8.47 18.02 -8.43
CA MET A 35 -7.42 17.60 -9.35
C MET A 35 -7.21 16.08 -9.28
N PRO A 36 -7.60 15.32 -10.32
CA PRO A 36 -7.29 13.90 -10.39
C PRO A 36 -5.77 13.65 -10.29
N ALA A 37 -5.36 12.74 -9.42
CA ALA A 37 -3.94 12.43 -9.18
C ALA A 37 -3.19 12.09 -10.49
N ILE A 38 -3.86 11.36 -11.41
CA ILE A 38 -3.29 11.01 -12.72
C ILE A 38 -2.83 12.23 -13.52
N VAL A 39 -3.58 13.35 -13.46
CA VAL A 39 -3.23 14.60 -14.16
C VAL A 39 -1.97 15.22 -13.53
N GLY A 40 -1.90 15.25 -12.19
CA GLY A 40 -0.71 15.71 -11.46
C GLY A 40 0.54 14.91 -11.81
N PHE A 41 0.41 13.58 -11.91
CA PHE A 41 1.53 12.73 -12.33
C PHE A 41 1.91 12.89 -13.78
N LEU A 42 0.97 13.14 -14.70
CA LEU A 42 1.29 13.45 -16.10
C LEU A 42 2.07 14.76 -16.22
N ILE A 43 1.71 15.79 -15.44
CA ILE A 43 2.47 17.05 -15.38
C ILE A 43 3.87 16.79 -14.84
N ALA A 44 4.01 16.03 -13.75
CA ALA A 44 5.30 15.66 -13.19
C ALA A 44 6.18 14.89 -14.19
N LEU A 45 5.58 13.95 -14.95
CA LEU A 45 6.27 13.22 -16.01
C LEU A 45 6.76 14.17 -17.12
N ALA A 46 5.92 15.13 -17.54
CA ALA A 46 6.31 16.15 -18.50
C ALA A 46 7.51 16.97 -18.00
N VAL A 47 7.50 17.37 -16.72
CA VAL A 47 8.64 18.04 -16.08
C VAL A 47 9.89 17.17 -16.08
N ALA A 48 9.77 15.87 -15.78
CA ALA A 48 10.89 14.91 -15.85
C ALA A 48 11.46 14.80 -17.28
N PHE A 49 10.60 14.79 -18.29
CA PHE A 49 11.02 14.83 -19.69
C PHE A 49 11.72 16.13 -20.08
N CYS A 50 11.33 17.28 -19.56
CA CYS A 50 11.96 18.56 -19.82
C CYS A 50 13.34 18.70 -19.17
N GLN A 51 13.64 17.88 -18.17
CA GLN A 51 14.96 17.86 -17.53
C GLN A 51 16.01 17.24 -18.46
N ASN A 52 17.28 17.49 -18.15
CA ASN A 52 18.44 16.93 -18.84
C ASN A 52 18.30 16.95 -20.38
N ARG A 53 18.18 18.15 -20.95
CA ARG A 53 17.95 18.41 -22.39
C ARG A 53 19.02 17.81 -23.32
N LYS A 54 20.19 17.45 -22.77
CA LYS A 54 21.27 16.79 -23.52
C LYS A 54 20.98 15.30 -23.82
N VAL A 55 20.04 14.70 -23.09
CA VAL A 55 19.64 13.30 -23.31
C VAL A 55 18.53 13.28 -24.35
N ILE A 56 18.76 12.58 -25.45
CA ILE A 56 17.78 12.44 -26.53
C ILE A 56 16.54 11.69 -26.06
N PHE A 57 15.40 11.95 -26.68
CA PHE A 57 14.10 11.42 -26.29
C PHE A 57 14.06 9.87 -26.25
N GLN A 58 14.66 9.21 -27.27
CA GLN A 58 14.73 7.74 -27.34
C GLN A 58 15.45 7.14 -26.13
N LYS A 59 16.52 7.79 -25.64
CA LYS A 59 17.23 7.32 -24.45
C LYS A 59 16.40 7.51 -23.19
N LYS A 60 15.61 8.58 -23.08
CA LYS A 60 14.65 8.78 -21.96
C LYS A 60 13.59 7.70 -21.98
N LEU A 61 13.03 7.36 -23.14
CA LEU A 61 12.08 6.25 -23.29
C LEU A 61 12.70 4.91 -22.88
N ALA A 62 13.94 4.62 -23.25
CA ALA A 62 14.61 3.39 -22.84
C ALA A 62 14.78 3.29 -21.31
N ILE A 63 15.10 4.41 -20.63
CA ILE A 63 15.18 4.47 -19.15
C ILE A 63 13.81 4.18 -18.55
N ILE A 64 12.77 4.84 -19.05
CA ILE A 64 11.38 4.66 -18.58
C ILE A 64 10.92 3.22 -18.77
N SER A 65 11.13 2.66 -19.97
CA SER A 65 10.73 1.28 -20.28
C SER A 65 11.37 0.28 -19.33
N LYS A 66 12.64 0.50 -18.97
CA LYS A 66 13.33 -0.33 -17.98
C LYS A 66 12.71 -0.19 -16.59
N GLY A 67 12.35 1.04 -16.18
CA GLY A 67 11.72 1.28 -14.87
C GLY A 67 10.32 0.69 -14.79
N ILE A 68 9.49 0.86 -15.82
CA ILE A 68 8.14 0.27 -15.87
C ILE A 68 8.20 -1.26 -15.89
N GLY A 69 9.20 -1.84 -16.59
CA GLY A 69 9.42 -3.28 -16.69
C GLY A 69 10.08 -3.90 -15.45
N GLU A 70 10.29 -3.18 -14.36
CA GLU A 70 10.75 -3.79 -13.10
C GLU A 70 9.68 -4.77 -12.58
N GLU A 71 10.12 -5.95 -12.14
CA GLU A 71 9.25 -7.07 -11.74
C GLU A 71 8.16 -6.65 -10.74
N ASN A 72 8.52 -5.83 -9.74
CA ASN A 72 7.59 -5.35 -8.72
C ASN A 72 6.46 -4.51 -9.33
N ILE A 73 6.76 -3.64 -10.30
CA ILE A 73 5.76 -2.78 -10.95
C ILE A 73 4.79 -3.62 -11.79
N VAL A 74 5.33 -4.55 -12.59
CA VAL A 74 4.50 -5.44 -13.42
C VAL A 74 3.62 -6.32 -12.54
N THR A 75 4.17 -6.93 -11.50
CA THR A 75 3.42 -7.77 -10.55
C THR A 75 2.29 -6.99 -9.88
N MET A 76 2.57 -5.76 -9.41
CA MET A 76 1.58 -4.90 -8.79
C MET A 76 0.43 -4.56 -9.75
N CYS A 77 0.72 -4.20 -10.99
CA CYS A 77 -0.31 -3.94 -12.00
C CYS A 77 -1.20 -5.18 -12.26
N LEU A 78 -0.60 -6.38 -12.34
CA LEU A 78 -1.34 -7.63 -12.51
C LEU A 78 -2.22 -7.94 -11.29
N ILE A 79 -1.73 -7.68 -10.07
CA ILE A 79 -2.53 -7.83 -8.85
C ILE A 79 -3.73 -6.89 -8.86
N PHE A 80 -3.58 -5.62 -9.27
CA PHE A 80 -4.70 -4.68 -9.37
C PHE A 80 -5.78 -5.19 -10.33
N LEU A 81 -5.41 -5.68 -11.51
CA LEU A 81 -6.38 -6.21 -12.48
C LEU A 81 -7.10 -7.47 -11.94
N ALA A 82 -6.36 -8.40 -11.32
CA ALA A 82 -6.94 -9.59 -10.71
C ALA A 82 -7.88 -9.23 -9.54
N ALA A 83 -7.50 -8.24 -8.75
CA ALA A 83 -8.27 -7.73 -7.63
C ALA A 83 -9.57 -7.05 -8.09
N GLY A 84 -9.49 -6.26 -9.15
CA GLY A 84 -10.66 -5.67 -9.77
C GLY A 84 -11.65 -6.74 -10.27
N ALA A 85 -11.15 -7.76 -10.97
CA ALA A 85 -11.96 -8.88 -11.42
C ALA A 85 -12.64 -9.61 -10.24
N PHE A 86 -11.91 -9.89 -9.16
CA PHE A 86 -12.45 -10.49 -7.94
C PHE A 86 -13.49 -9.58 -7.30
N SER A 87 -13.16 -8.31 -7.06
CA SER A 87 -14.05 -7.34 -6.40
C SER A 87 -15.37 -7.15 -7.17
N GLY A 88 -15.31 -6.97 -8.48
CA GLY A 88 -16.52 -6.84 -9.30
C GLY A 88 -17.39 -8.08 -9.29
N THR A 89 -16.77 -9.27 -9.38
CA THR A 89 -17.50 -10.55 -9.41
C THR A 89 -18.10 -10.88 -8.04
N ILE A 90 -17.35 -10.75 -6.94
CA ILE A 90 -17.82 -11.07 -5.59
C ILE A 90 -18.89 -10.10 -5.10
N SER A 91 -18.77 -8.80 -5.44
CA SER A 91 -19.80 -7.80 -5.11
C SER A 91 -21.09 -8.09 -5.87
N ALA A 92 -21.04 -8.38 -7.17
CA ALA A 92 -22.20 -8.77 -7.95
C ALA A 92 -22.86 -10.05 -7.46
N ALA A 93 -22.08 -10.99 -6.90
CA ALA A 93 -22.59 -12.23 -6.29
C ALA A 93 -23.24 -12.01 -4.91
N GLY A 94 -23.20 -10.79 -4.35
CA GLY A 94 -23.66 -10.49 -2.99
C GLY A 94 -22.75 -11.03 -1.89
N GLY A 95 -21.50 -11.39 -2.25
CA GLY A 95 -20.54 -11.99 -1.32
C GLY A 95 -19.97 -11.00 -0.33
N VAL A 96 -19.79 -9.73 -0.73
CA VAL A 96 -19.34 -8.66 0.18
C VAL A 96 -20.39 -8.43 1.27
N GLU A 97 -21.63 -8.17 0.88
CA GLU A 97 -22.76 -7.91 1.79
C GLU A 97 -22.97 -9.10 2.75
N SER A 98 -23.05 -10.33 2.23
CA SER A 98 -23.21 -11.54 3.07
C SER A 98 -22.04 -11.72 4.04
N THR A 99 -20.80 -11.41 3.63
CA THR A 99 -19.62 -11.53 4.52
C THR A 99 -19.64 -10.48 5.63
N VAL A 100 -19.99 -9.24 5.30
CA VAL A 100 -20.12 -8.15 6.26
C VAL A 100 -21.24 -8.43 7.25
N ASN A 101 -22.42 -8.82 6.77
CA ASN A 101 -23.57 -9.12 7.62
C ASN A 101 -23.31 -10.31 8.55
N LEU A 102 -22.65 -11.36 8.07
CA LEU A 102 -22.16 -12.45 8.93
C LEU A 102 -21.22 -11.91 10.03
N GLY A 103 -20.25 -11.08 9.66
CA GLY A 103 -19.34 -10.46 10.61
C GLY A 103 -20.05 -9.63 11.66
N LEU A 104 -20.97 -8.75 11.26
CA LEU A 104 -21.74 -7.87 12.15
C LEU A 104 -22.78 -8.61 13.01
N SER A 105 -23.26 -9.77 12.55
CA SER A 105 -24.13 -10.62 13.37
C SER A 105 -23.40 -11.19 14.60
N ILE A 106 -22.08 -11.42 14.46
CA ILE A 106 -21.22 -11.99 15.51
C ILE A 106 -20.60 -10.89 16.36
N MET A 107 -20.11 -9.81 15.74
CA MET A 107 -19.37 -8.72 16.39
C MET A 107 -20.17 -7.41 16.36
N PRO A 108 -20.21 -6.66 17.46
CA PRO A 108 -20.80 -5.32 17.42
C PRO A 108 -19.96 -4.37 16.57
N PRO A 109 -20.58 -3.41 15.87
CA PRO A 109 -19.88 -2.43 15.02
C PRO A 109 -18.77 -1.66 15.72
N SER A 110 -18.91 -1.43 17.04
CA SER A 110 -17.89 -0.74 17.85
C SER A 110 -16.51 -1.45 17.87
N ILE A 111 -16.46 -2.74 17.57
CA ILE A 111 -15.19 -3.48 17.47
C ILE A 111 -14.87 -3.92 16.04
N ALA A 112 -15.75 -3.67 15.07
CA ALA A 112 -15.55 -4.11 13.67
C ALA A 112 -14.30 -3.47 13.05
N VAL A 113 -14.05 -2.17 13.28
CA VAL A 113 -12.87 -1.47 12.77
C VAL A 113 -11.58 -2.05 13.38
N THR A 114 -11.56 -2.30 14.68
CA THR A 114 -10.44 -2.96 15.36
C THR A 114 -10.25 -4.38 14.83
N GLY A 115 -11.34 -5.09 14.56
CA GLY A 115 -11.33 -6.41 13.93
C GLY A 115 -10.69 -6.40 12.55
N LEU A 116 -11.03 -5.43 11.71
CA LEU A 116 -10.40 -5.22 10.40
C LEU A 116 -8.88 -5.04 10.53
N PHE A 117 -8.44 -4.20 11.47
CA PHE A 117 -7.01 -4.00 11.73
C PHE A 117 -6.31 -5.31 12.13
N ILE A 118 -6.86 -6.03 13.11
CA ILE A 118 -6.24 -7.27 13.63
C ILE A 118 -6.22 -8.35 12.54
N ILE A 119 -7.32 -8.55 11.82
CA ILE A 119 -7.39 -9.55 10.73
C ILE A 119 -6.41 -9.17 9.62
N GLY A 120 -6.34 -7.88 9.27
CA GLY A 120 -5.36 -7.35 8.32
C GLY A 120 -3.91 -7.66 8.73
N CYS A 121 -3.56 -7.51 10.02
CA CYS A 121 -2.24 -7.88 10.53
C CYS A 121 -1.92 -9.36 10.26
N PHE A 122 -2.82 -10.27 10.60
CA PHE A 122 -2.60 -11.72 10.43
C PHE A 122 -2.51 -12.13 8.96
N ILE A 123 -3.40 -11.62 8.12
CA ILE A 123 -3.39 -11.92 6.68
C ILE A 123 -2.09 -11.42 6.05
N SER A 124 -1.69 -10.19 6.36
CA SER A 124 -0.50 -9.58 5.77
C SER A 124 0.80 -10.27 6.22
N VAL A 125 0.90 -10.68 7.49
CA VAL A 125 2.03 -11.52 7.96
C VAL A 125 2.14 -12.79 7.12
N SER A 126 1.01 -13.42 6.80
CA SER A 126 0.97 -14.70 6.08
C SER A 126 1.17 -14.55 4.58
N MET A 127 0.64 -13.48 3.97
CA MET A 127 0.78 -13.21 2.53
C MET A 127 2.12 -12.57 2.16
N GLY A 128 2.73 -11.83 3.09
CA GLY A 128 3.96 -11.08 2.83
C GLY A 128 3.80 -9.92 1.87
N THR A 129 2.61 -9.30 1.83
CA THR A 129 2.33 -8.13 0.99
C THR A 129 1.20 -7.27 1.55
N SER A 130 1.49 -6.00 1.77
CA SER A 130 0.48 -5.02 2.21
C SER A 130 -0.55 -4.72 1.13
N VAL A 131 -0.13 -4.52 -0.12
CA VAL A 131 -1.04 -4.24 -1.25
C VAL A 131 -2.01 -5.40 -1.47
N GLY A 132 -1.52 -6.64 -1.44
CA GLY A 132 -2.37 -7.82 -1.58
C GLY A 132 -3.40 -7.95 -0.46
N THR A 133 -3.00 -7.66 0.78
CA THR A 133 -3.90 -7.67 1.94
C THR A 133 -4.97 -6.58 1.83
N ILE A 134 -4.57 -5.35 1.47
CA ILE A 134 -5.51 -4.24 1.26
C ILE A 134 -6.53 -4.61 0.18
N THR A 135 -6.05 -5.16 -0.94
CA THR A 135 -6.90 -5.56 -2.05
C THR A 135 -7.94 -6.61 -1.66
N ALA A 136 -7.55 -7.56 -0.82
CA ALA A 136 -8.46 -8.60 -0.34
C ALA A 136 -9.47 -8.07 0.70
N MET A 137 -9.08 -7.10 1.54
CA MET A 137 -9.87 -6.67 2.69
C MET A 137 -10.61 -5.35 2.49
N ALA A 138 -10.19 -4.48 1.56
CA ALA A 138 -10.84 -3.19 1.35
C ALA A 138 -12.35 -3.30 1.04
N PRO A 139 -12.82 -4.26 0.22
CA PRO A 139 -14.27 -4.43 0.01
C PRO A 139 -15.04 -4.74 1.31
N ILE A 140 -14.45 -5.49 2.23
CA ILE A 140 -15.05 -5.77 3.55
C ILE A 140 -15.10 -4.48 4.38
N GLY A 141 -14.01 -3.70 4.38
CA GLY A 141 -13.97 -2.40 5.06
C GLY A 141 -15.02 -1.41 4.54
N ILE A 142 -15.18 -1.34 3.22
CA ILE A 142 -16.20 -0.52 2.55
C ILE A 142 -17.61 -1.00 2.92
N GLY A 143 -17.85 -2.31 2.87
CA GLY A 143 -19.13 -2.90 3.24
C GLY A 143 -19.50 -2.64 4.71
N ILE A 144 -18.53 -2.75 5.65
CA ILE A 144 -18.76 -2.40 7.06
C ILE A 144 -19.13 -0.92 7.19
N ALA A 145 -18.48 -0.02 6.48
CA ALA A 145 -18.80 1.40 6.49
C ALA A 145 -20.23 1.66 6.00
N GLN A 146 -20.66 1.00 4.92
CA GLN A 146 -21.99 1.11 4.35
C GLN A 146 -23.08 0.59 5.28
N GLU A 147 -22.89 -0.59 5.87
CA GLU A 147 -23.88 -1.24 6.74
C GLU A 147 -23.98 -0.59 8.13
N THR A 148 -22.90 -0.02 8.62
CA THR A 148 -22.84 0.53 9.98
C THR A 148 -22.97 2.04 10.05
N GLY A 149 -22.82 2.76 8.91
CA GLY A 149 -22.74 4.22 8.87
C GLY A 149 -21.42 4.79 9.40
N LEU A 150 -20.42 3.94 9.69
CA LEU A 150 -19.05 4.38 10.01
C LEU A 150 -18.39 5.05 8.80
N GLY A 151 -17.47 5.97 9.06
CA GLY A 151 -16.70 6.59 7.99
C GLY A 151 -15.91 5.56 7.16
N THR A 152 -16.01 5.61 5.83
CA THR A 152 -15.25 4.72 4.93
C THR A 152 -13.75 4.87 5.15
N ALA A 153 -13.29 6.09 5.39
CA ALA A 153 -11.88 6.40 5.59
C ALA A 153 -11.27 5.71 6.82
N ILE A 154 -11.99 5.65 7.96
CA ILE A 154 -11.49 4.95 9.15
C ILE A 154 -11.47 3.43 8.95
N CYS A 155 -12.49 2.86 8.28
CA CYS A 155 -12.51 1.42 7.99
C CYS A 155 -11.35 1.02 7.09
N LEU A 156 -11.07 1.82 6.05
CA LEU A 156 -9.93 1.59 5.17
C LEU A 156 -8.59 1.90 5.85
N GLY A 157 -8.52 2.92 6.71
CA GLY A 157 -7.35 3.20 7.54
C GLY A 157 -6.98 2.00 8.40
N ALA A 158 -7.96 1.34 9.01
CA ALA A 158 -7.74 0.13 9.78
C ALA A 158 -7.20 -1.03 8.93
N VAL A 159 -7.72 -1.20 7.70
CA VAL A 159 -7.22 -2.20 6.74
C VAL A 159 -5.79 -1.89 6.33
N VAL A 160 -5.48 -0.64 5.97
CA VAL A 160 -4.14 -0.21 5.55
C VAL A 160 -3.14 -0.37 6.71
N CYS A 161 -3.47 0.11 7.90
CA CYS A 161 -2.60 -0.03 9.08
C CYS A 161 -2.33 -1.49 9.43
N GLY A 162 -3.35 -2.35 9.38
CA GLY A 162 -3.19 -3.79 9.60
C GLY A 162 -2.31 -4.45 8.55
N ALA A 163 -2.53 -4.11 7.27
CA ALA A 163 -1.74 -4.61 6.16
C ALA A 163 -0.27 -4.18 6.26
N MET A 164 0.01 -2.92 6.59
CA MET A 164 1.36 -2.39 6.74
C MET A 164 2.09 -3.02 7.92
N PHE A 165 1.41 -3.17 9.06
CA PHE A 165 1.97 -3.84 10.24
C PHE A 165 2.35 -5.28 9.94
N GLY A 166 1.44 -6.04 9.31
CA GLY A 166 1.68 -7.44 8.99
C GLY A 166 2.79 -7.65 7.97
N ASP A 167 2.85 -6.82 6.94
CA ASP A 167 3.90 -6.82 5.92
C ASP A 167 5.29 -6.62 6.55
N ASN A 168 5.41 -5.64 7.43
CA ASN A 168 6.64 -5.34 8.17
C ASN A 168 7.11 -6.49 9.08
N LEU A 169 6.20 -7.32 9.59
CA LEU A 169 6.51 -8.50 10.40
C LEU A 169 6.60 -9.80 9.60
N SER A 170 6.19 -9.81 8.35
CA SER A 170 6.23 -11.03 7.54
C SER A 170 7.67 -11.46 7.24
N MET A 171 7.95 -12.76 7.38
CA MET A 171 9.26 -13.33 7.05
C MET A 171 9.41 -13.58 5.54
N ILE A 172 8.33 -13.51 4.77
CA ILE A 172 8.30 -13.76 3.33
C ILE A 172 8.07 -12.47 2.52
N SER A 173 7.92 -11.33 3.18
CA SER A 173 7.76 -10.03 2.53
C SER A 173 9.04 -9.60 1.82
N ASP A 174 8.87 -9.02 0.63
CA ASP A 174 9.96 -8.46 -0.18
C ASP A 174 10.75 -7.40 0.58
N THR A 175 10.07 -6.55 1.36
CA THR A 175 10.69 -5.50 2.18
C THR A 175 11.58 -6.09 3.25
N THR A 176 11.07 -7.07 3.98
CA THR A 176 11.82 -7.79 5.01
C THR A 176 13.03 -8.52 4.43
N ILE A 177 12.84 -9.23 3.30
CA ILE A 177 13.94 -9.93 2.61
C ILE A 177 15.00 -8.94 2.13
N ALA A 178 14.60 -7.81 1.54
CA ALA A 178 15.52 -6.77 1.09
C ALA A 178 16.30 -6.15 2.26
N ALA A 179 15.64 -5.82 3.37
CA ALA A 179 16.28 -5.28 4.57
C ALA A 179 17.31 -6.23 5.16
N VAL A 180 16.94 -7.50 5.34
CA VAL A 180 17.83 -8.55 5.90
C VAL A 180 19.05 -8.77 5.00
N ARG A 181 18.83 -8.92 3.68
CA ARG A 181 19.92 -9.18 2.72
C ARG A 181 20.89 -8.01 2.63
N THR A 182 20.40 -6.77 2.60
CA THR A 182 21.26 -5.58 2.49
C THR A 182 22.09 -5.35 3.75
N GLN A 183 21.59 -5.72 4.93
CA GLN A 183 22.30 -5.56 6.19
C GLN A 183 23.12 -6.80 6.59
N GLY A 184 22.87 -7.95 6.00
CA GLY A 184 23.58 -9.20 6.30
C GLY A 184 23.25 -9.77 7.68
N CYS A 185 21.99 -9.73 8.09
CA CYS A 185 21.52 -10.34 9.34
C CYS A 185 20.60 -11.53 9.06
N GLU A 186 20.26 -12.28 10.11
CA GLU A 186 19.29 -13.37 9.99
C GLU A 186 17.84 -12.85 10.07
N MET A 187 16.94 -13.47 9.30
CA MET A 187 15.52 -13.15 9.28
C MET A 187 14.87 -13.20 10.67
N LYS A 188 15.22 -14.24 11.44
CA LYS A 188 14.70 -14.45 12.79
C LYS A 188 15.10 -13.33 13.76
N ASP A 189 16.32 -12.82 13.63
CA ASP A 189 16.81 -11.75 14.51
C ASP A 189 16.15 -10.41 14.18
N LYS A 190 15.99 -10.09 12.89
CA LYS A 190 15.22 -8.93 12.44
C LYS A 190 13.77 -9.02 12.90
N PHE A 191 13.12 -10.18 12.77
CA PHE A 191 11.75 -10.38 13.22
C PHE A 191 11.57 -10.05 14.70
N LYS A 192 12.45 -10.58 15.57
CA LYS A 192 12.43 -10.30 17.01
C LYS A 192 12.60 -8.82 17.31
N GLU A 193 13.56 -8.17 16.66
CA GLU A 193 13.82 -6.74 16.82
C GLU A 193 12.59 -5.91 16.40
N ASN A 194 12.05 -6.18 15.22
CA ASN A 194 10.84 -5.52 14.72
C ASN A 194 9.67 -5.70 15.66
N PHE A 195 9.39 -6.93 16.06
CA PHE A 195 8.24 -7.24 16.90
C PHE A 195 8.23 -6.42 18.19
N ILE A 196 9.38 -6.27 18.85
CA ILE A 196 9.51 -5.47 20.07
C ILE A 196 9.23 -3.98 19.80
N ILE A 197 9.66 -3.47 18.63
CA ILE A 197 9.50 -2.05 18.28
C ILE A 197 8.05 -1.74 17.87
N VAL A 198 7.45 -2.58 17.00
CA VAL A 198 6.17 -2.24 16.37
C VAL A 198 4.95 -2.74 17.16
N LEU A 199 5.09 -3.76 18.01
CA LEU A 199 3.98 -4.28 18.81
C LEU A 199 3.33 -3.23 19.72
N PRO A 200 4.07 -2.39 20.48
CA PRO A 200 3.46 -1.33 21.27
C PRO A 200 2.63 -0.35 20.41
N ALA A 201 3.14 0.01 19.21
CA ALA A 201 2.41 0.87 18.29
C ALA A 201 1.12 0.20 17.82
N ALA A 202 1.16 -1.10 17.47
CA ALA A 202 -0.03 -1.84 17.07
C ALA A 202 -1.09 -1.92 18.16
N ILE A 203 -0.69 -2.12 19.42
CA ILE A 203 -1.62 -2.11 20.57
C ILE A 203 -2.28 -0.73 20.71
N ILE A 204 -1.49 0.34 20.63
CA ILE A 204 -2.01 1.71 20.68
C ILE A 204 -2.97 1.98 19.53
N THR A 205 -2.61 1.58 18.30
CA THR A 205 -3.45 1.72 17.11
C THR A 205 -4.78 0.96 17.28
N ALA A 206 -4.74 -0.30 17.76
CA ALA A 206 -5.95 -1.08 18.03
C ALA A 206 -6.85 -0.38 19.06
N LEU A 207 -6.28 0.20 20.12
CA LEU A 207 -7.03 0.96 21.13
C LEU A 207 -7.63 2.23 20.52
N ILE A 208 -6.87 2.98 19.71
CA ILE A 208 -7.38 4.18 19.02
C ILE A 208 -8.57 3.80 18.14
N PHE A 209 -8.45 2.80 17.28
CA PHE A 209 -9.56 2.33 16.45
C PHE A 209 -10.77 1.89 17.28
N PHE A 210 -10.54 1.20 18.40
CA PHE A 210 -11.62 0.81 19.30
C PHE A 210 -12.37 2.01 19.86
N PHE A 211 -11.66 3.01 20.39
CA PHE A 211 -12.32 4.18 21.01
C PHE A 211 -12.98 5.08 19.97
N VAL A 212 -12.37 5.29 18.80
CA VAL A 212 -12.94 6.11 17.73
C VAL A 212 -14.20 5.44 17.18
N ALA A 213 -14.13 4.15 16.82
CA ALA A 213 -15.29 3.41 16.33
C ALA A 213 -16.43 3.37 17.36
N ARG A 214 -16.11 3.21 18.66
CA ARG A 214 -17.09 3.24 19.72
C ARG A 214 -17.75 4.62 19.86
N ALA A 215 -17.01 5.70 19.69
CA ALA A 215 -17.56 7.06 19.76
C ALA A 215 -18.50 7.33 18.57
N GLU A 216 -18.12 6.92 17.38
CA GLU A 216 -18.96 7.08 16.18
C GLU A 216 -20.22 6.20 16.22
N THR A 217 -20.12 4.98 16.78
CA THR A 217 -21.27 4.05 16.85
C THR A 217 -22.18 4.27 18.07
N ALA A 218 -21.80 5.11 19.02
CA ALA A 218 -22.57 5.32 20.25
C ALA A 218 -23.99 5.86 20.02
N SER A 219 -24.21 6.57 18.91
CA SER A 219 -25.53 7.12 18.51
C SER A 219 -26.30 6.21 17.54
N LEU A 220 -25.72 5.11 17.10
CA LEU A 220 -26.32 4.21 16.11
C LEU A 220 -27.11 3.11 16.81
N VAL A 221 -28.43 3.10 16.58
CA VAL A 221 -29.31 1.99 17.00
C VAL A 221 -29.28 0.97 15.87
N LEU A 222 -28.41 -0.03 15.98
CA LEU A 222 -28.28 -1.09 15.01
C LEU A 222 -29.15 -2.29 15.42
N ASP A 223 -30.13 -2.61 14.60
CA ASP A 223 -30.94 -3.80 14.77
C ASP A 223 -30.22 -5.02 14.22
N LYS A 224 -29.71 -5.87 15.12
CA LYS A 224 -28.99 -7.09 14.75
C LYS A 224 -29.86 -8.11 13.98
N SER A 225 -31.18 -8.00 14.07
CA SER A 225 -32.10 -8.87 13.34
C SER A 225 -32.19 -8.54 11.83
N ALA A 226 -31.64 -7.40 11.43
CA ALA A 226 -31.66 -6.95 10.04
C ALA A 226 -30.48 -7.52 9.18
N TYR A 227 -29.48 -8.15 9.78
CA TYR A 227 -28.33 -8.68 9.03
C TYR A 227 -28.64 -10.03 8.38
N GLU A 228 -29.22 -9.98 7.17
CA GLU A 228 -29.44 -11.17 6.36
C GLU A 228 -28.16 -11.55 5.61
N TYR A 229 -27.78 -12.84 5.63
CA TYR A 229 -26.63 -13.35 4.90
C TYR A 229 -26.85 -14.78 4.39
N GLU A 230 -26.25 -15.08 3.26
CA GLU A 230 -26.22 -16.42 2.68
C GLU A 230 -24.82 -17.00 2.78
N ILE A 231 -24.63 -18.06 3.55
CA ILE A 231 -23.31 -18.70 3.78
C ILE A 231 -22.62 -19.08 2.47
N VAL A 232 -23.37 -19.52 1.46
CA VAL A 232 -22.81 -19.89 0.16
C VAL A 232 -22.10 -18.72 -0.51
N ARG A 233 -22.63 -17.49 -0.36
CA ARG A 233 -22.04 -16.27 -0.90
C ARG A 233 -20.79 -15.81 -0.14
N VAL A 234 -20.63 -16.25 1.11
CA VAL A 234 -19.44 -15.96 1.95
C VAL A 234 -18.25 -16.85 1.56
N ILE A 235 -18.51 -18.06 1.04
CA ILE A 235 -17.47 -19.07 0.75
C ILE A 235 -16.31 -18.51 -0.09
N PRO A 236 -16.52 -17.76 -1.20
CA PRO A 236 -15.41 -17.23 -1.99
C PRO A 236 -14.47 -16.33 -1.17
N TYR A 237 -15.01 -15.48 -0.29
CA TYR A 237 -14.20 -14.67 0.60
C TYR A 237 -13.42 -15.50 1.60
N LEU A 238 -14.06 -16.49 2.23
CA LEU A 238 -13.37 -17.40 3.15
C LEU A 238 -12.22 -18.13 2.47
N VAL A 239 -12.41 -18.59 1.24
CA VAL A 239 -11.34 -19.26 0.46
C VAL A 239 -10.18 -18.28 0.21
N VAL A 240 -10.45 -17.01 -0.17
CA VAL A 240 -9.42 -16.00 -0.35
C VAL A 240 -8.71 -15.73 0.96
N LEU A 241 -9.41 -15.51 2.06
CA LEU A 241 -8.81 -15.21 3.37
C LEU A 241 -8.00 -16.39 3.92
N VAL A 242 -8.54 -17.60 3.85
CA VAL A 242 -7.83 -18.82 4.31
C VAL A 242 -6.62 -19.10 3.42
N GLY A 243 -6.76 -18.95 2.11
CA GLY A 243 -5.64 -19.10 1.17
C GLY A 243 -4.54 -18.07 1.41
N ALA A 244 -4.91 -16.83 1.73
CA ALA A 244 -3.99 -15.79 2.13
C ALA A 244 -3.25 -16.14 3.44
N LEU A 245 -3.98 -16.59 4.45
CA LEU A 245 -3.39 -17.06 5.72
C LEU A 245 -2.49 -18.29 5.53
N ALA A 246 -2.75 -19.12 4.53
CA ALA A 246 -1.89 -20.24 4.15
C ALA A 246 -0.66 -19.81 3.34
N GLY A 247 -0.49 -18.53 3.04
CA GLY A 247 0.64 -18.01 2.26
C GLY A 247 0.57 -18.31 0.76
N ILE A 248 -0.61 -18.57 0.21
CA ILE A 248 -0.78 -18.74 -1.23
C ILE A 248 -0.54 -17.41 -1.94
N ASN A 249 0.11 -17.44 -3.10
CA ASN A 249 0.38 -16.26 -3.90
C ASN A 249 -0.90 -15.46 -4.17
N VAL A 250 -0.82 -14.13 -3.92
CA VAL A 250 -1.95 -13.18 -4.02
C VAL A 250 -2.66 -13.25 -5.37
N PHE A 251 -1.91 -13.24 -6.46
CA PHE A 251 -2.47 -13.28 -7.80
C PHE A 251 -3.28 -14.56 -8.05
N LEU A 252 -2.74 -15.72 -7.62
CA LEU A 252 -3.41 -17.01 -7.78
C LEU A 252 -4.68 -17.11 -6.94
N ILE A 253 -4.64 -16.61 -5.69
CA ILE A 253 -5.80 -16.68 -4.81
C ILE A 253 -6.94 -15.75 -5.25
N LEU A 254 -6.60 -14.57 -5.81
CA LEU A 254 -7.59 -13.66 -6.38
C LEU A 254 -8.25 -14.25 -7.64
N ILE A 255 -7.50 -14.93 -8.50
CA ILE A 255 -8.07 -15.65 -9.65
C ILE A 255 -8.99 -16.77 -9.17
N ALA A 256 -8.54 -17.58 -8.21
CA ALA A 256 -9.37 -18.65 -7.65
C ALA A 256 -10.65 -18.10 -7.00
N GLY A 257 -10.53 -16.98 -6.27
CA GLY A 257 -11.67 -16.28 -5.68
C GLY A 257 -12.64 -15.76 -6.75
N THR A 258 -12.13 -15.20 -7.85
CA THR A 258 -12.94 -14.73 -8.98
C THR A 258 -13.74 -15.88 -9.60
N VAL A 259 -13.08 -17.00 -9.89
CA VAL A 259 -13.75 -18.18 -10.46
C VAL A 259 -14.82 -18.72 -9.50
N LEU A 260 -14.50 -18.82 -8.21
CA LEU A 260 -15.45 -19.31 -7.23
C LEU A 260 -16.64 -18.35 -7.04
N SER A 261 -16.40 -17.04 -7.03
CA SER A 261 -17.45 -16.01 -6.99
C SER A 261 -18.35 -16.06 -8.23
N ALA A 262 -17.77 -16.31 -9.40
CA ALA A 262 -18.53 -16.49 -10.64
C ALA A 262 -19.46 -17.71 -10.55
N VAL A 263 -18.94 -18.84 -10.08
CA VAL A 263 -19.75 -20.08 -9.88
C VAL A 263 -20.87 -19.84 -8.88
N VAL A 264 -20.57 -19.23 -7.73
CA VAL A 264 -21.56 -18.94 -6.69
C VAL A 264 -22.62 -17.95 -7.22
N GLY A 265 -22.20 -16.84 -7.86
CA GLY A 265 -23.12 -15.84 -8.38
C GLY A 265 -24.11 -16.39 -9.41
N VAL A 266 -23.64 -17.23 -10.33
CA VAL A 266 -24.51 -17.91 -11.30
C VAL A 266 -25.40 -18.95 -10.62
N ALA A 267 -24.86 -19.77 -9.72
CA ALA A 267 -25.59 -20.82 -9.03
C ALA A 267 -26.69 -20.28 -8.08
N THR A 268 -26.46 -19.14 -7.45
CA THR A 268 -27.44 -18.46 -6.59
C THR A 268 -28.40 -17.56 -7.37
N GLY A 269 -28.21 -17.40 -8.69
CA GLY A 269 -29.05 -16.52 -9.52
C GLY A 269 -28.82 -15.04 -9.28
N ALA A 270 -27.70 -14.65 -8.65
CA ALA A 270 -27.35 -13.24 -8.43
C ALA A 270 -27.13 -12.50 -9.75
N PHE A 271 -26.61 -13.19 -10.77
CA PHE A 271 -26.49 -12.72 -12.15
C PHE A 271 -26.51 -13.89 -13.15
N ALA A 272 -26.91 -13.59 -14.39
CA ALA A 272 -26.87 -14.57 -15.47
C ALA A 272 -25.43 -14.80 -15.95
N PHE A 273 -25.14 -16.01 -16.49
CA PHE A 273 -23.80 -16.32 -17.03
C PHE A 273 -23.31 -15.30 -18.07
N GLY A 274 -24.23 -14.77 -18.89
CA GLY A 274 -23.90 -13.72 -19.89
C GLY A 274 -23.47 -12.39 -19.27
N GLU A 275 -23.90 -12.07 -18.06
CA GLU A 275 -23.57 -10.83 -17.34
C GLU A 275 -22.22 -10.93 -16.60
N LEU A 276 -21.73 -12.15 -16.36
CA LEU A 276 -20.48 -12.42 -15.63
C LEU A 276 -19.31 -11.58 -16.18
N PHE A 277 -19.13 -11.62 -17.49
CA PHE A 277 -17.98 -10.93 -18.11
C PHE A 277 -18.10 -9.41 -18.00
N GLN A 278 -19.33 -8.89 -18.02
CA GLN A 278 -19.58 -7.47 -17.79
C GLN A 278 -19.22 -7.09 -16.36
N LYS A 279 -19.69 -7.84 -15.36
CA LYS A 279 -19.41 -7.56 -13.94
C LYS A 279 -17.91 -7.66 -13.61
N MET A 280 -17.23 -8.66 -14.16
CA MET A 280 -15.79 -8.78 -14.08
C MET A 280 -15.09 -7.58 -14.74
N GLY A 281 -15.53 -7.17 -15.94
CA GLY A 281 -14.97 -6.03 -16.67
C GLY A 281 -15.16 -4.71 -15.94
N GLU A 282 -16.34 -4.46 -15.33
CA GLU A 282 -16.60 -3.29 -14.49
C GLU A 282 -15.58 -3.22 -13.33
N GLY A 283 -15.36 -4.35 -12.65
CA GLY A 283 -14.37 -4.45 -11.57
C GLY A 283 -12.93 -4.22 -12.05
N VAL A 284 -12.52 -4.79 -13.19
CA VAL A 284 -11.20 -4.53 -13.79
C VAL A 284 -11.03 -3.04 -14.14
N THR A 285 -12.07 -2.43 -14.70
CA THR A 285 -12.05 -1.01 -15.08
C THR A 285 -11.92 -0.09 -13.86
N SER A 286 -12.48 -0.45 -12.70
CA SER A 286 -12.33 0.33 -11.47
C SER A 286 -10.87 0.44 -11.01
N MET A 287 -9.98 -0.49 -11.43
CA MET A 287 -8.56 -0.48 -11.12
C MET A 287 -7.70 0.26 -12.18
N TYR A 288 -8.33 0.91 -13.17
CA TYR A 288 -7.61 1.59 -14.25
C TYR A 288 -6.70 2.70 -13.75
N ASP A 289 -7.26 3.62 -12.96
CA ASP A 289 -6.53 4.81 -12.52
C ASP A 289 -5.28 4.43 -11.72
N ILE A 290 -5.41 3.53 -10.74
CA ILE A 290 -4.28 3.10 -9.92
C ILE A 290 -3.22 2.37 -10.76
N THR A 291 -3.63 1.57 -11.74
CA THR A 291 -2.69 0.86 -12.63
C THR A 291 -1.91 1.86 -13.47
N VAL A 292 -2.58 2.84 -14.07
CA VAL A 292 -1.95 3.87 -14.90
C VAL A 292 -1.05 4.79 -14.05
N ILE A 293 -1.50 5.22 -12.87
CA ILE A 293 -0.68 6.01 -11.94
C ILE A 293 0.60 5.26 -11.58
N SER A 294 0.52 3.97 -11.26
CA SER A 294 1.69 3.16 -10.92
C SER A 294 2.72 3.10 -12.04
N ILE A 295 2.27 2.99 -13.29
CA ILE A 295 3.13 3.02 -14.48
C ILE A 295 3.80 4.40 -14.64
N ILE A 296 3.04 5.49 -14.47
CA ILE A 296 3.56 6.85 -14.60
C ILE A 296 4.56 7.17 -13.48
N VAL A 297 4.26 6.77 -12.24
CA VAL A 297 5.18 6.92 -11.09
C VAL A 297 6.49 6.18 -11.35
N ALA A 298 6.43 4.92 -11.81
CA ALA A 298 7.61 4.15 -12.15
C ALA A 298 8.46 4.84 -13.25
N ALA A 299 7.81 5.45 -14.24
CA ALA A 299 8.48 6.22 -15.28
C ALA A 299 9.21 7.45 -14.72
N ILE A 300 8.55 8.22 -13.83
CA ILE A 300 9.14 9.39 -13.17
C ILE A 300 10.34 8.97 -12.31
N VAL A 301 10.17 7.94 -11.48
CA VAL A 301 11.20 7.43 -10.58
C VAL A 301 12.43 6.95 -11.36
N ALA A 302 12.25 6.27 -12.49
CA ALA A 302 13.34 5.83 -13.34
C ALA A 302 14.19 7.00 -13.84
N LEU A 303 13.56 8.11 -14.26
CA LEU A 303 14.27 9.33 -14.69
C LEU A 303 14.93 10.04 -13.51
N VAL A 304 14.25 10.18 -12.37
CA VAL A 304 14.79 10.78 -11.14
C VAL A 304 16.05 10.04 -10.68
N ARG A 305 16.00 8.70 -10.68
CA ARG A 305 17.12 7.83 -10.34
C ARG A 305 18.30 8.01 -11.30
N GLU A 306 18.05 7.96 -12.61
CA GLU A 306 19.11 8.12 -13.64
C GLU A 306 19.75 9.53 -13.60
N TYR A 307 18.98 10.54 -13.23
CA TYR A 307 19.48 11.93 -13.15
C TYR A 307 20.13 12.27 -11.81
N GLY A 308 20.25 11.31 -10.89
CA GLY A 308 20.99 11.43 -9.64
C GLY A 308 20.21 12.08 -8.50
N GLY A 309 18.86 12.13 -8.57
CA GLY A 309 18.03 12.68 -7.51
C GLY A 309 18.17 11.90 -6.20
N ILE A 310 18.07 10.58 -6.29
CA ILE A 310 18.20 9.70 -5.13
C ILE A 310 19.63 9.76 -4.56
N GLN A 311 20.66 9.77 -5.43
CA GLN A 311 22.05 9.89 -4.98
C GLN A 311 22.30 11.20 -4.21
N TYR A 312 21.59 12.27 -4.55
CA TYR A 312 21.67 13.54 -3.79
C TYR A 312 21.16 13.37 -2.36
N ILE A 313 19.98 12.73 -2.17
CA ILE A 313 19.40 12.47 -0.84
C ILE A 313 20.36 11.63 0.00
N LEU A 314 20.86 10.53 -0.56
CA LEU A 314 21.81 9.64 0.10
C LEU A 314 23.05 10.40 0.61
N ASN A 315 23.62 11.24 -0.23
CA ASN A 315 24.83 12.01 0.11
C ASN A 315 24.58 13.10 1.15
N VAL A 316 23.41 13.77 1.11
CA VAL A 316 23.07 14.83 2.08
C VAL A 316 22.90 14.25 3.48
N ILE A 317 22.27 13.11 3.59
CA ILE A 317 22.00 12.47 4.90
C ILE A 317 23.30 11.94 5.49
N LYS A 318 24.10 11.19 4.71
CA LYS A 318 25.37 10.64 5.18
C LYS A 318 26.30 11.69 5.78
N LYS A 319 26.32 12.92 5.24
CA LYS A 319 27.18 14.02 5.73
C LYS A 319 26.72 14.64 7.07
N ARG A 320 25.51 14.35 7.55
CA ARG A 320 24.93 14.96 8.75
C ARG A 320 24.85 14.05 9.97
N ILE A 321 25.28 12.82 9.84
CA ILE A 321 25.18 11.79 10.90
C ILE A 321 26.36 11.92 11.86
N ASN A 322 26.07 11.86 13.18
CA ASN A 322 27.07 11.82 14.24
C ASN A 322 26.62 10.83 15.33
N GLY A 323 27.46 9.84 15.63
CA GLY A 323 27.24 8.83 16.68
C GLY A 323 26.10 7.84 16.40
N ALA A 324 25.94 6.82 17.26
CA ALA A 324 25.02 5.71 17.03
C ALA A 324 23.55 6.14 16.94
N LYS A 325 23.06 7.00 17.86
CA LYS A 325 21.68 7.52 17.80
C LYS A 325 21.44 8.37 16.57
N GLY A 326 22.43 9.19 16.18
CA GLY A 326 22.37 9.95 14.92
C GLY A 326 22.37 9.02 13.70
N GLY A 327 23.11 7.90 13.77
CA GLY A 327 23.11 6.85 12.76
C GLY A 327 21.76 6.18 12.60
N GLU A 328 21.10 5.77 13.69
CA GLU A 328 19.75 5.21 13.66
C GLU A 328 18.72 6.17 13.06
N PHE A 329 18.73 7.44 13.51
CA PHE A 329 17.87 8.48 12.94
C PHE A 329 18.19 8.72 11.47
N GLY A 330 19.47 8.75 11.10
CA GLY A 330 19.91 8.93 9.73
C GLY A 330 19.45 7.82 8.80
N ILE A 331 19.55 6.55 9.21
CA ILE A 331 19.04 5.39 8.47
C ILE A 331 17.53 5.50 8.27
N SER A 332 16.80 5.83 9.34
CA SER A 332 15.35 5.99 9.32
C SER A 332 14.90 7.10 8.36
N LEU A 333 15.50 8.28 8.49
CA LEU A 333 15.21 9.41 7.62
C LEU A 333 15.63 9.16 6.16
N LEU A 334 16.73 8.44 5.96
CA LEU A 334 17.23 8.10 4.64
C LEU A 334 16.22 7.26 3.87
N VAL A 335 15.81 6.13 4.43
CA VAL A 335 14.89 5.23 3.75
C VAL A 335 13.51 5.88 3.57
N PHE A 336 13.03 6.64 4.55
CA PHE A 336 11.78 7.39 4.46
C PHE A 336 11.79 8.38 3.27
N LEU A 337 12.84 9.19 3.14
CA LEU A 337 12.94 10.16 2.04
C LEU A 337 13.14 9.48 0.68
N VAL A 338 13.89 8.37 0.64
CA VAL A 338 14.00 7.58 -0.59
C VAL A 338 12.66 6.98 -0.97
N ASP A 339 11.89 6.49 0.01
CA ASP A 339 10.55 5.96 -0.22
C ASP A 339 9.58 7.03 -0.72
N CYS A 340 9.58 8.22 -0.14
CA CYS A 340 8.84 9.36 -0.69
C CYS A 340 9.20 9.67 -2.15
N CYS A 341 10.43 9.39 -2.58
CA CYS A 341 10.87 9.63 -3.96
C CYS A 341 10.59 8.46 -4.91
N THR A 342 10.50 7.25 -4.38
CA THR A 342 10.32 6.02 -5.18
C THR A 342 8.88 5.52 -5.19
N ALA A 343 8.08 5.94 -4.21
CA ALA A 343 6.73 5.44 -3.94
C ALA A 343 6.68 3.89 -3.91
N ASN A 344 7.78 3.29 -3.44
CA ASN A 344 7.92 1.84 -3.35
C ASN A 344 8.92 1.46 -2.24
N ASN A 345 8.41 0.91 -1.16
CA ASN A 345 9.18 0.58 0.03
C ASN A 345 10.31 -0.43 -0.22
N THR A 346 10.09 -1.47 -1.03
CA THR A 346 11.14 -2.46 -1.38
C THR A 346 12.29 -1.80 -2.13
N VAL A 347 11.97 -0.97 -3.13
CA VAL A 347 12.97 -0.20 -3.90
C VAL A 347 13.73 0.76 -2.98
N ALA A 348 13.02 1.45 -2.09
CA ALA A 348 13.64 2.36 -1.11
C ALA A 348 14.65 1.64 -0.22
N ILE A 349 14.29 0.46 0.31
CA ILE A 349 15.18 -0.37 1.14
C ILE A 349 16.41 -0.83 0.35
N VAL A 350 16.24 -1.34 -0.87
CA VAL A 350 17.34 -1.80 -1.71
C VAL A 350 18.30 -0.66 -2.03
N MET A 351 17.78 0.56 -2.26
CA MET A 351 18.62 1.73 -2.59
C MET A 351 19.31 2.33 -1.37
N ALA A 352 18.61 2.43 -0.23
CA ALA A 352 19.17 2.95 1.01
C ALA A 352 20.09 1.94 1.73
N GLY A 353 19.85 0.64 1.53
CA GLY A 353 20.50 -0.46 2.24
C GLY A 353 22.03 -0.42 2.26
N PRO A 354 22.73 -0.25 1.14
CA PRO A 354 24.20 -0.15 1.13
C PRO A 354 24.73 0.99 2.00
N ILE A 355 24.10 2.15 1.96
CA ILE A 355 24.52 3.31 2.79
C ILE A 355 24.14 3.11 4.25
N ALA A 356 22.97 2.53 4.53
CA ALA A 356 22.60 2.14 5.88
C ALA A 356 23.62 1.14 6.47
N LYS A 357 24.11 0.22 5.65
CA LYS A 357 25.18 -0.72 6.06
C LYS A 357 26.47 -0.01 6.42
N GLU A 358 26.94 0.94 5.57
CA GLU A 358 28.13 1.75 5.87
C GLU A 358 27.96 2.55 7.17
N ILE A 359 26.79 3.19 7.37
CA ILE A 359 26.48 3.92 8.61
C ILE A 359 26.48 2.98 9.82
N SER A 360 25.90 1.80 9.67
CA SER A 360 25.85 0.81 10.76
C SER A 360 27.21 0.31 11.16
N ASP A 361 28.08 0.04 10.19
CA ASP A 361 29.45 -0.41 10.44
C ASP A 361 30.30 0.72 11.08
N GLU A 362 30.14 1.97 10.64
CA GLU A 362 30.86 3.14 11.17
C GLU A 362 30.46 3.47 12.61
N PHE A 363 29.16 3.41 12.93
CA PHE A 363 28.63 3.78 14.26
C PHE A 363 28.27 2.60 15.15
N HIS A 364 28.71 1.38 14.80
CA HIS A 364 28.53 0.14 15.57
C HIS A 364 27.04 -0.17 15.87
N ILE A 365 26.15 0.11 14.92
CA ILE A 365 24.74 -0.26 15.00
C ILE A 365 24.60 -1.73 14.58
N SER A 366 23.88 -2.54 15.36
CA SER A 366 23.73 -3.96 15.01
C SER A 366 22.98 -4.14 13.67
N PRO A 367 23.40 -5.08 12.81
CA PRO A 367 22.75 -5.31 11.50
C PRO A 367 21.23 -5.56 11.59
N ARG A 368 20.78 -6.29 12.63
CA ARG A 368 19.34 -6.51 12.88
C ARG A 368 18.59 -5.21 13.16
N ARG A 369 19.19 -4.29 13.92
CA ARG A 369 18.61 -2.97 14.23
C ARG A 369 18.52 -2.11 12.99
N SER A 370 19.57 -2.06 12.18
CA SER A 370 19.58 -1.34 10.90
C SER A 370 18.55 -1.91 9.92
N ALA A 371 18.44 -3.23 9.79
CA ALA A 371 17.42 -3.87 8.96
C ALA A 371 15.99 -3.54 9.43
N SER A 372 15.78 -3.53 10.76
CA SER A 372 14.49 -3.14 11.33
C SER A 372 14.14 -1.69 11.03
N LEU A 373 15.08 -0.76 11.19
CA LEU A 373 14.86 0.66 10.90
C LEU A 373 14.57 0.90 9.42
N LEU A 374 15.28 0.23 8.51
CA LEU A 374 15.01 0.31 7.07
C LEU A 374 13.59 -0.12 6.76
N ASP A 375 13.16 -1.25 7.27
CA ASP A 375 11.84 -1.81 6.96
C ASP A 375 10.70 -1.01 7.62
N ILE A 376 10.84 -0.65 8.90
CA ILE A 376 9.84 0.14 9.63
C ILE A 376 9.62 1.50 8.96
N PHE A 377 10.69 2.24 8.67
CA PHE A 377 10.56 3.60 8.15
C PHE A 377 10.25 3.65 6.66
N ALA A 378 10.56 2.62 5.88
CA ALA A 378 9.99 2.45 4.54
C ALA A 378 8.48 2.19 4.62
N SER A 379 8.03 1.32 5.54
CA SER A 379 6.61 1.07 5.75
C SER A 379 5.86 2.34 6.23
N VAL A 380 6.44 3.09 7.17
CA VAL A 380 5.87 4.39 7.61
C VAL A 380 5.78 5.38 6.45
N GLY A 381 6.84 5.50 5.64
CA GLY A 381 6.84 6.35 4.44
C GLY A 381 5.68 5.99 3.52
N GLN A 382 5.61 4.74 3.14
CA GLN A 382 4.61 4.23 2.20
C GLN A 382 3.17 4.32 2.73
N GLY A 383 2.98 4.22 4.05
CA GLY A 383 1.67 4.34 4.69
C GLY A 383 1.14 5.78 4.79
N VAL A 384 2.01 6.79 4.69
CA VAL A 384 1.61 8.21 4.83
C VAL A 384 1.68 9.01 3.53
N ILE A 385 2.33 8.50 2.46
CA ILE A 385 2.38 9.25 1.19
C ILE A 385 1.09 9.01 0.38
N PRO A 386 0.37 10.07 -0.04
CA PRO A 386 -0.93 9.92 -0.71
C PRO A 386 -0.84 9.29 -2.11
N TYR A 387 0.35 9.15 -2.65
CA TYR A 387 0.64 8.51 -3.95
C TYR A 387 1.33 7.15 -3.78
N GLY A 388 1.39 6.61 -2.56
CA GLY A 388 1.86 5.26 -2.28
C GLY A 388 0.85 4.21 -2.71
N ALA A 389 1.32 3.06 -3.14
CA ALA A 389 0.48 1.99 -3.67
C ALA A 389 -0.62 1.57 -2.68
N GLN A 390 -0.34 1.57 -1.38
CA GLN A 390 -1.26 1.14 -0.33
C GLN A 390 -2.46 2.07 -0.21
N LEU A 391 -2.21 3.39 -0.06
CA LEU A 391 -3.28 4.37 0.04
C LEU A 391 -4.05 4.52 -1.27
N LEU A 392 -3.35 4.50 -2.41
CA LEU A 392 -4.00 4.53 -3.73
C LEU A 392 -4.89 3.31 -3.96
N THR A 393 -4.45 2.11 -3.53
CA THR A 393 -5.27 0.89 -3.66
C THR A 393 -6.54 1.00 -2.83
N ALA A 394 -6.43 1.35 -1.55
CA ALA A 394 -7.57 1.49 -0.66
C ALA A 394 -8.54 2.58 -1.16
N ALA A 395 -8.02 3.74 -1.49
CA ALA A 395 -8.79 4.89 -1.96
C ALA A 395 -9.47 4.62 -3.32
N GLY A 396 -8.75 4.00 -4.27
CA GLY A 396 -9.28 3.65 -5.59
C GLY A 396 -10.45 2.68 -5.52
N MET A 397 -10.40 1.68 -4.61
CA MET A 397 -11.50 0.72 -4.41
C MET A 397 -12.75 1.36 -3.80
N ALA A 398 -12.59 2.42 -3.00
CA ALA A 398 -13.69 3.13 -2.35
C ALA A 398 -14.14 4.39 -3.10
N ALA A 399 -13.45 4.77 -4.16
CA ALA A 399 -13.65 6.04 -4.88
C ALA A 399 -13.58 7.26 -3.94
N ILE A 400 -12.64 7.25 -2.96
CA ILE A 400 -12.33 8.37 -2.06
C ILE A 400 -10.91 8.88 -2.29
N SER A 401 -10.58 10.06 -1.74
CA SER A 401 -9.22 10.59 -1.81
C SER A 401 -8.27 9.83 -0.86
N PRO A 402 -7.04 9.48 -1.29
CA PRO A 402 -6.03 8.92 -0.38
C PRO A 402 -5.80 9.80 0.86
N VAL A 403 -5.94 11.13 0.72
CA VAL A 403 -5.75 12.10 1.81
C VAL A 403 -6.79 11.94 2.92
N GLU A 404 -7.99 11.42 2.61
CA GLU A 404 -9.03 11.16 3.61
C GLU A 404 -8.65 9.98 4.53
N ILE A 405 -7.87 9.01 4.01
CA ILE A 405 -7.43 7.84 4.78
C ILE A 405 -6.21 8.18 5.66
N MET A 406 -5.35 9.11 5.23
CA MET A 406 -4.09 9.46 5.91
C MET A 406 -4.21 9.83 7.42
N PRO A 407 -5.28 10.44 7.93
CA PRO A 407 -5.41 10.75 9.35
C PRO A 407 -5.57 9.53 10.26
N TYR A 408 -5.89 8.38 9.69
CA TYR A 408 -6.13 7.12 10.37
C TYR A 408 -4.94 6.16 10.19
#